data_9eea0225658938f2c37ec6b18a1eb48e
#
_entry.id   9eea0225658938f2c37ec6b18a1eb48e
#
_cell.length_a   1.000
_cell.length_b   1.000
_cell.length_c   1.000
_cell.angle_alpha   90.00
_cell.angle_beta   90.00
_cell.angle_gamma   90.00
#
_symmetry.space_group_name_H-M   'P 1'
#
loop_
_entity.id
_entity.type
_entity.pdbx_description
1 polymer ?
#
loop_
_entity_poly.entity_id
_entity_poly.type
_entity_poly.pdbx_seq_one_letter_code
_entity_poly.pdbx_strand_id
1 'polypeptide(L)'
;MKYLLMFCTLLVGALLPVQAVLNTRLGRQTGGPLMGSLMSFIVGLVFLCLFIVVTNPSVITQLKPAQVSPWYIWLGGLLGAVYVGYITWVNQQQGVALTFALVISGQLLLS
;
A
#
# COMPACT_ATOMS: atom_id res chain seq x y z
N MET A 1 -3.92 -8.04 -25.66
CA MET A 1 -3.53 -7.02 -24.66
C MET A 1 -4.48 -6.99 -23.47
N LYS A 2 -5.80 -7.00 -23.71
CA LYS A 2 -6.80 -6.93 -22.66
C LYS A 2 -6.66 -8.08 -21.65
N TYR A 3 -6.53 -9.31 -22.13
CA TYR A 3 -6.42 -10.46 -21.23
C TYR A 3 -5.09 -10.49 -20.48
N LEU A 4 -4.04 -10.00 -21.13
CA LEU A 4 -2.75 -9.89 -20.44
C LEU A 4 -2.83 -8.90 -19.28
N LEU A 5 -3.48 -7.76 -19.49
CA LEU A 5 -3.65 -6.77 -18.42
C LEU A 5 -4.50 -7.32 -17.28
N MET A 6 -5.55 -8.07 -17.61
CA MET A 6 -6.39 -8.68 -16.58
C MET A 6 -5.61 -9.69 -15.74
N PHE A 7 -4.78 -10.50 -16.41
CA PHE A 7 -3.94 -11.47 -15.72
C PHE A 7 -2.92 -10.79 -14.80
N CYS A 8 -2.26 -9.74 -15.31
CA CYS A 8 -1.31 -8.99 -14.51
C CYS A 8 -1.98 -8.33 -13.29
N THR A 9 -3.19 -7.81 -13.47
CA THR A 9 -3.95 -7.21 -12.38
C THR A 9 -4.27 -8.25 -11.31
N LEU A 10 -4.64 -9.44 -11.72
CA LEU A 10 -4.89 -10.53 -10.80
C LEU A 10 -3.63 -10.87 -9.97
N LEU A 11 -2.49 -10.97 -10.65
CA LEU A 11 -1.23 -11.26 -9.98
C LEU A 11 -0.84 -10.17 -8.99
N VAL A 12 -0.98 -8.91 -9.40
CA VAL A 12 -0.66 -7.78 -8.53
C VAL A 12 -1.60 -7.75 -7.33
N GLY A 13 -2.88 -8.04 -7.55
CA GLY A 13 -3.84 -8.12 -6.45
C GLY A 13 -3.47 -9.18 -5.43
N ALA A 14 -2.86 -10.28 -5.88
CA ALA A 14 -2.43 -11.34 -4.98
C ALA A 14 -1.27 -10.90 -4.07
N LEU A 15 -0.57 -9.81 -4.41
CA LEU A 15 0.48 -9.27 -3.55
C LEU A 15 -0.06 -8.67 -2.26
N LEU A 16 -1.31 -8.22 -2.24
CA LEU A 16 -1.87 -7.57 -1.06
C LEU A 16 -1.92 -8.50 0.16
N PRO A 17 -2.46 -9.73 0.06
CA PRO A 17 -2.42 -10.64 1.20
C PRO A 17 -0.99 -11.01 1.62
N VAL A 18 -0.09 -11.16 0.66
CA VAL A 18 1.32 -11.44 0.96
C VAL A 18 1.92 -10.27 1.73
N GLN A 19 1.69 -9.05 1.27
CA GLN A 19 2.16 -7.85 1.96
C GLN A 19 1.60 -7.78 3.38
N ALA A 20 0.33 -8.09 3.54
CA ALA A 20 -0.31 -8.04 4.86
C ALA A 20 0.34 -9.02 5.84
N VAL A 21 0.65 -10.22 5.38
CA VAL A 21 1.32 -11.23 6.21
C VAL A 21 2.71 -10.74 6.60
N LEU A 22 3.45 -10.19 5.64
CA LEU A 22 4.81 -9.70 5.90
C LEU A 22 4.79 -8.53 6.87
N ASN A 23 3.84 -7.61 6.72
CA ASN A 23 3.71 -6.48 7.64
C ASN A 23 3.37 -6.95 9.05
N THR A 24 2.52 -7.97 9.17
CA THR A 24 2.15 -8.53 10.46
C THR A 24 3.36 -9.15 11.15
N ARG A 25 4.16 -9.92 10.41
CA ARG A 25 5.37 -10.51 10.95
C ARG A 25 6.38 -9.45 11.36
N LEU A 26 6.56 -8.45 10.52
CA LEU A 26 7.46 -7.35 10.83
C LEU A 26 7.01 -6.62 12.09
N GLY A 27 5.70 -6.44 12.24
CA GLY A 27 5.16 -5.79 13.43
C GLY A 27 5.45 -6.56 14.70
N ARG A 28 5.37 -7.89 14.64
CA ARG A 28 5.68 -8.71 15.81
C ARG A 28 7.13 -8.58 16.26
N GLN A 29 8.02 -8.30 15.32
CA GLN A 29 9.45 -8.20 15.62
C GLN A 29 9.89 -6.77 15.95
N THR A 30 9.07 -5.77 15.63
CA THR A 30 9.49 -4.37 15.76
C THR A 30 8.69 -3.57 16.78
N GLY A 31 7.70 -4.18 17.43
CA GLY A 31 7.00 -3.50 18.50
C GLY A 31 5.50 -3.30 18.29
N GLY A 32 4.91 -3.91 17.25
CA GLY A 32 3.48 -3.88 17.06
C GLY A 32 3.06 -3.57 15.64
N PRO A 33 1.75 -3.63 15.36
CA PRO A 33 1.23 -3.45 14.01
C PRO A 33 1.58 -2.10 13.39
N LEU A 34 1.51 -1.03 14.17
CA LEU A 34 1.82 0.30 13.65
C LEU A 34 3.28 0.41 13.27
N MET A 35 4.17 -0.15 14.08
CA MET A 35 5.60 -0.12 13.77
C MET A 35 5.91 -0.97 12.53
N GLY A 36 5.24 -2.13 12.39
CA GLY A 36 5.40 -2.94 11.20
C GLY A 36 4.96 -2.20 9.94
N SER A 37 3.83 -1.50 10.01
CA SER A 37 3.34 -0.70 8.90
C SER A 37 4.30 0.44 8.57
N LEU A 38 4.80 1.12 9.59
CA LEU A 38 5.75 2.21 9.40
C LEU A 38 7.01 1.73 8.69
N MET A 39 7.59 0.64 9.18
CA MET A 39 8.80 0.09 8.55
C MET A 39 8.55 -0.34 7.11
N SER A 40 7.40 -0.93 6.85
CA SER A 40 7.03 -1.33 5.51
C SER A 40 6.93 -0.13 4.57
N PHE A 41 6.33 0.96 5.03
CA PHE A 41 6.23 2.18 4.22
C PHE A 41 7.60 2.83 4.00
N ILE A 42 8.48 2.76 4.98
CA ILE A 42 9.84 3.28 4.80
C ILE A 42 10.55 2.48 3.70
N VAL A 43 10.47 1.17 3.74
CA VAL A 43 11.04 0.33 2.68
C VAL A 43 10.43 0.67 1.33
N GLY A 44 9.11 0.81 1.27
CA GLY A 44 8.41 1.18 0.05
C GLY A 44 8.85 2.54 -0.48
N LEU A 45 9.03 3.51 0.40
CA LEU A 45 9.51 4.83 0.04
C LEU A 45 10.90 4.76 -0.60
N VAL A 46 11.80 4.00 0.02
CA VAL A 46 13.16 3.84 -0.52
C VAL A 46 13.11 3.21 -1.90
N PHE A 47 12.32 2.15 -2.08
CA PHE A 47 12.22 1.49 -3.37
C PHE A 47 11.62 2.38 -4.45
N LEU A 48 10.59 3.15 -4.11
CA LEU A 48 10.01 4.08 -5.08
C LEU A 48 11.00 5.16 -5.48
N CYS A 49 11.75 5.69 -4.54
CA CYS A 49 12.77 6.69 -4.83
C CYS A 49 13.85 6.12 -5.74
N LEU A 50 14.33 4.92 -5.44
CA LEU A 50 15.33 4.26 -6.26
C LEU A 50 14.80 3.97 -7.67
N PHE A 51 13.57 3.50 -7.76
CA PHE A 51 12.95 3.20 -9.05
C PHE A 51 12.84 4.46 -9.91
N ILE A 52 12.43 5.57 -9.33
CA ILE A 52 12.33 6.83 -10.06
C ILE A 52 13.69 7.30 -10.54
N VAL A 53 14.71 7.22 -9.67
CA VAL A 53 16.05 7.66 -10.03
C VAL A 53 16.61 6.83 -11.19
N VAL A 54 16.37 5.52 -11.17
CA VAL A 54 16.89 4.62 -12.19
C VAL A 54 16.14 4.75 -13.52
N THR A 55 14.82 4.86 -13.47
CA THR A 55 14.00 4.77 -14.69
C THR A 55 13.64 6.13 -15.27
N ASN A 56 13.48 7.15 -14.42
CA ASN A 56 13.02 8.46 -14.90
C ASN A 56 13.49 9.57 -13.97
N PRO A 57 14.82 9.81 -13.92
CA PRO A 57 15.36 10.78 -12.97
C PRO A 57 14.92 12.23 -13.23
N SER A 58 14.50 12.53 -14.47
CA SER A 58 14.05 13.88 -14.80
C SER A 58 12.76 14.26 -14.10
N VAL A 59 11.99 13.31 -13.61
CA VAL A 59 10.75 13.58 -12.87
C VAL A 59 11.04 14.39 -11.62
N ILE A 60 12.18 14.14 -10.96
CA ILE A 60 12.54 14.84 -9.73
C ILE A 60 12.72 16.34 -10.00
N THR A 61 13.35 16.69 -11.14
CA THR A 61 13.60 18.07 -11.51
C THR A 61 12.35 18.75 -12.11
N GLN A 62 11.35 17.96 -12.49
CA GLN A 62 10.12 18.45 -13.11
C GLN A 62 8.93 18.41 -12.18
N LEU A 63 9.18 18.35 -10.87
CA LEU A 63 8.11 18.37 -9.88
C LEU A 63 7.30 19.67 -10.03
N LYS A 64 5.99 19.49 -10.20
CA LYS A 64 5.11 20.64 -10.28
C LYS A 64 4.79 21.17 -8.88
N PRO A 65 4.62 22.49 -8.74
CA PRO A 65 4.31 23.04 -7.42
C PRO A 65 2.99 22.49 -6.88
N ALA A 66 2.99 22.09 -5.63
CA ALA A 66 1.79 21.62 -4.95
C ALA A 66 0.75 22.72 -4.75
N GLN A 67 1.15 23.97 -4.92
CA GLN A 67 0.30 25.13 -4.65
C GLN A 67 -0.91 25.23 -5.57
N VAL A 68 -0.85 24.59 -6.74
CA VAL A 68 -1.97 24.65 -7.70
C VAL A 68 -2.93 23.48 -7.51
N SER A 69 -2.68 22.61 -6.57
CA SER A 69 -3.48 21.41 -6.34
C SER A 69 -4.33 21.58 -5.08
N PRO A 70 -5.57 21.05 -5.06
CA PRO A 70 -6.36 21.02 -3.83
C PRO A 70 -5.60 20.23 -2.75
N TRP A 71 -5.67 20.73 -1.52
CA TRP A 71 -4.95 20.08 -0.42
C TRP A 71 -5.38 18.63 -0.17
N TYR A 72 -6.64 18.33 -0.46
CA TYR A 72 -7.16 16.98 -0.14
C TYR A 72 -6.60 15.88 -1.03
N ILE A 73 -5.97 16.20 -2.17
CA ILE A 73 -5.37 15.15 -3.01
C ILE A 73 -4.13 14.55 -2.36
N TRP A 74 -3.57 15.21 -1.35
CA TRP A 74 -2.43 14.68 -0.61
C TRP A 74 -2.83 13.69 0.48
N LEU A 75 -4.15 13.54 0.71
CA LEU A 75 -4.66 12.64 1.74
C LEU A 75 -4.55 11.16 1.37
N GLY A 76 -4.21 10.86 0.10
CA GLY A 76 -4.04 9.47 -0.30
C GLY A 76 -3.05 8.72 0.57
N GLY A 77 -1.94 9.35 0.91
CA GLY A 77 -0.96 8.74 1.81
C GLY A 77 -1.52 8.49 3.20
N LEU A 78 -2.28 9.45 3.72
CA LEU A 78 -2.92 9.30 5.03
C LEU A 78 -3.93 8.14 5.01
N LEU A 79 -4.76 8.08 3.97
CA LEU A 79 -5.73 6.99 3.84
C LEU A 79 -5.04 5.64 3.72
N GLY A 80 -3.94 5.59 2.96
CA GLY A 80 -3.15 4.37 2.85
C GLY A 80 -2.56 3.94 4.17
N ALA A 81 -2.06 4.89 4.96
CA ALA A 81 -1.49 4.59 6.26
C ALA A 81 -2.55 4.04 7.22
N VAL A 82 -3.73 4.65 7.24
CA VAL A 82 -4.84 4.17 8.07
C VAL A 82 -5.25 2.76 7.63
N TYR A 83 -5.37 2.55 6.33
CA TYR A 83 -5.76 1.25 5.79
C TYR A 83 -4.76 0.17 6.18
N VAL A 84 -3.47 0.40 5.89
CA VAL A 84 -2.45 -0.62 6.14
C VAL A 84 -2.27 -0.86 7.63
N GLY A 85 -2.30 0.20 8.45
CA GLY A 85 -2.19 0.05 9.87
C GLY A 85 -3.33 -0.77 10.46
N TYR A 86 -4.55 -0.49 10.03
CA TYR A 86 -5.72 -1.24 10.50
C TYR A 86 -5.67 -2.70 10.03
N ILE A 87 -5.35 -2.94 8.76
CA ILE A 87 -5.27 -4.29 8.21
C ILE A 87 -4.21 -5.12 8.94
N THR A 88 -3.06 -4.52 9.20
CA THR A 88 -1.99 -5.22 9.91
C THR A 88 -2.43 -5.61 11.32
N TRP A 89 -3.14 -4.70 11.99
CA TRP A 89 -3.64 -4.98 13.33
C TRP A 89 -4.74 -6.03 13.33
N VAL A 90 -5.73 -5.88 12.46
CA VAL A 90 -6.90 -6.76 12.48
C VAL A 90 -6.59 -8.17 11.98
N ASN A 91 -5.56 -8.32 11.14
CA ASN A 91 -5.14 -9.66 10.71
C ASN A 91 -4.71 -10.53 11.88
N GLN A 92 -4.17 -9.92 12.93
CA GLN A 92 -3.82 -10.64 14.14
C GLN A 92 -5.05 -11.07 14.93
N GLN A 93 -6.18 -10.40 14.72
CA GLN A 93 -7.41 -10.66 15.47
C GLN A 93 -8.32 -11.67 14.77
N GLN A 94 -8.49 -11.56 13.48
CA GLN A 94 -9.49 -12.36 12.78
C GLN A 94 -8.95 -13.17 11.60
N GLY A 95 -7.65 -13.02 11.29
CA GLY A 95 -7.03 -13.77 10.21
C GLY A 95 -7.10 -13.09 8.87
N VAL A 96 -6.17 -13.48 7.99
CA VAL A 96 -5.99 -12.83 6.69
C VAL A 96 -7.15 -13.09 5.74
N ALA A 97 -7.66 -14.33 5.73
CA ALA A 97 -8.72 -14.70 4.78
C ALA A 97 -10.00 -13.89 5.00
N LEU A 98 -10.45 -13.81 6.25
CA LEU A 98 -11.66 -13.04 6.56
C LEU A 98 -11.44 -11.56 6.31
N THR A 99 -10.29 -11.04 6.70
CA THR A 99 -9.98 -9.63 6.50
C THR A 99 -10.08 -9.26 5.03
N PHE A 100 -9.47 -10.03 4.14
CA PHE A 100 -9.47 -9.70 2.72
C PHE A 100 -10.80 -9.98 2.04
N ALA A 101 -11.57 -10.95 2.53
CA ALA A 101 -12.93 -11.12 2.03
C ALA A 101 -13.76 -9.86 2.30
N LEU A 102 -13.65 -9.28 3.48
CA LEU A 102 -14.35 -8.05 3.83
C LEU A 102 -13.79 -6.84 3.09
N VAL A 103 -12.49 -6.75 2.92
CA VAL A 103 -11.85 -5.67 2.16
C VAL A 103 -12.34 -5.66 0.72
N ILE A 104 -12.35 -6.81 0.07
CA ILE A 104 -12.81 -6.93 -1.31
C ILE A 104 -14.28 -6.54 -1.41
N SER A 105 -15.08 -6.98 -0.47
CA SER A 105 -16.51 -6.62 -0.44
C SER A 105 -16.68 -5.10 -0.32
N GLY A 106 -15.92 -4.46 0.55
CA GLY A 106 -15.97 -3.01 0.70
C GLY A 106 -15.55 -2.28 -0.56
N GLN A 107 -14.50 -2.76 -1.22
CA GLN A 107 -14.04 -2.15 -2.47
C GLN A 107 -15.09 -2.25 -3.56
N LEU A 108 -15.76 -3.40 -3.67
CA LEU A 108 -16.79 -3.59 -4.67
C LEU A 108 -18.02 -2.72 -4.40
N LEU A 109 -18.37 -2.54 -3.13
CA LEU A 109 -19.53 -1.73 -2.78
C LEU A 109 -19.29 -0.25 -3.10
N LEU A 110 -18.08 0.25 -2.91
CA LEU A 110 -17.78 1.65 -3.16
C LEU A 110 -17.49 1.94 -4.63
N SER A 111 -17.07 0.96 -5.39
CA SER A 111 -16.80 1.17 -6.80
C SER A 111 -18.10 1.16 -7.61
#